data_6729990ea522d64cf97feb3483e8580a
#
_entry.id   6729990ea522d64cf97feb3483e8580a
#
_cell.length_a   1.000
_cell.length_b   1.000
_cell.length_c   1.000
_cell.angle_alpha   90.00
_cell.angle_beta   90.00
_cell.angle_gamma   90.00
#
_symmetry.space_group_name_H-M   'P 1'
#
loop_
_entity.id
_entity.type
_entity.pdbx_description
1 polymer ?
#
loop_
_entity_poly.entity_id
_entity_poly.type
_entity_poly.pdbx_seq_one_letter_code
_entity_poly.pdbx_strand_id
1 'polypeptide(L)'
;LNSDKMNVAQLKFSNDELGEISSKIADNYHQLKESQETILLEKQKLLQHIHVLEEGICFLSSNQKVEFYNGLFIQYLNTISNETSSDASIILKDDNFKELQHFLTQKERPYFEKTISKQGKVFSVRANIFEDESFEIILSDITKQEKTKQLKQEMTGNIAHELRTPITSIRGYLETVLNTSLDDEKKQYFIERAFQQTLALSDITQDMTLIAKMEEAPDKFTLSKVNIVQLLRKIKEDTGIQLNEKQIEMNWLLPDNLELTGSENLLYSLFKNLTEN
;
A
#
# COMPACT_ATOMS: atom_id res chain seq x y z
N LEU A 1 -0.48 -25.58 -49.51
CA LEU A 1 -0.86 -24.67 -50.57
C LEU A 1 -0.01 -23.41 -50.43
N ASN A 2 1.06 -23.33 -51.28
CA ASN A 2 1.94 -22.17 -51.39
C ASN A 2 1.08 -20.98 -51.91
N SER A 3 0.85 -19.99 -51.05
CA SER A 3 0.43 -18.69 -51.50
C SER A 3 1.68 -18.00 -52.04
N ASP A 4 1.83 -17.93 -53.34
CA ASP A 4 2.78 -17.08 -54.06
C ASP A 4 2.70 -15.68 -53.45
N LYS A 5 3.73 -15.27 -52.70
CA LYS A 5 3.91 -13.89 -52.31
C LYS A 5 4.18 -13.08 -53.58
N MET A 6 3.15 -12.53 -54.17
CA MET A 6 3.26 -11.60 -55.29
C MET A 6 4.13 -10.42 -54.82
N ASN A 7 5.35 -10.37 -55.31
CA ASN A 7 6.30 -9.32 -54.96
C ASN A 7 5.95 -8.06 -55.78
N VAL A 8 5.03 -7.25 -55.22
CA VAL A 8 4.50 -6.05 -55.83
C VAL A 8 5.59 -5.03 -56.19
N ALA A 9 6.77 -5.11 -55.54
CA ALA A 9 7.90 -4.22 -55.78
C ALA A 9 8.61 -4.44 -57.15
N GLN A 10 8.27 -5.51 -57.87
CA GLN A 10 8.89 -5.83 -59.19
C GLN A 10 7.98 -5.54 -60.38
N LEU A 11 6.76 -5.03 -60.15
CA LEU A 11 5.86 -4.66 -61.22
C LEU A 11 6.29 -3.31 -61.86
N LYS A 12 6.81 -3.34 -63.08
CA LYS A 12 7.05 -2.14 -63.88
C LYS A 12 5.69 -1.73 -64.52
N PHE A 13 5.19 -0.61 -64.07
CA PHE A 13 3.94 -0.06 -64.60
C PHE A 13 4.28 0.87 -65.81
N SER A 14 3.37 0.91 -66.81
CA SER A 14 3.44 1.85 -67.94
C SER A 14 3.14 3.28 -67.43
N ASN A 15 3.65 4.28 -68.19
CA ASN A 15 3.39 5.72 -67.85
C ASN A 15 2.03 6.21 -68.36
N ASP A 16 1.01 5.36 -68.36
CA ASP A 16 -0.37 5.70 -68.71
C ASP A 16 -1.25 5.75 -67.43
N GLU A 17 -2.52 6.10 -67.61
CA GLU A 17 -3.48 6.19 -66.49
C GLU A 17 -3.61 4.90 -65.68
N LEU A 18 -3.42 3.73 -66.30
CA LEU A 18 -3.40 2.43 -65.67
C LEU A 18 -2.16 2.25 -64.76
N GLY A 19 -1.02 2.77 -65.20
CA GLY A 19 0.24 2.77 -64.41
C GLY A 19 0.11 3.64 -63.18
N GLU A 20 -0.52 4.80 -63.27
CA GLU A 20 -0.75 5.69 -62.13
C GLU A 20 -1.70 5.07 -61.09
N ILE A 21 -2.79 4.44 -61.56
CA ILE A 21 -3.72 3.72 -60.67
C ILE A 21 -3.02 2.54 -59.98
N SER A 22 -2.23 1.78 -60.74
CA SER A 22 -1.48 0.62 -60.21
C SER A 22 -0.44 1.05 -59.15
N SER A 23 0.25 2.19 -59.37
CA SER A 23 1.18 2.76 -58.39
C SER A 23 0.45 3.16 -57.10
N LYS A 24 -0.67 3.87 -57.21
CA LYS A 24 -1.48 4.25 -56.03
C LYS A 24 -1.99 3.03 -55.25
N ILE A 25 -2.39 1.98 -55.92
CA ILE A 25 -2.81 0.72 -55.29
C ILE A 25 -1.63 0.08 -54.54
N ALA A 26 -0.46 0.05 -55.19
CA ALA A 26 0.73 -0.48 -54.55
C ALA A 26 1.16 0.32 -53.29
N ASP A 27 1.13 1.66 -53.39
CA ASP A 27 1.45 2.55 -52.27
C ASP A 27 0.44 2.38 -51.12
N ASN A 28 -0.86 2.33 -51.41
CA ASN A 28 -1.89 2.08 -50.42
C ASN A 28 -1.73 0.70 -49.76
N TYR A 29 -1.37 -0.33 -50.53
CA TYR A 29 -1.12 -1.66 -49.99
C TYR A 29 0.10 -1.67 -49.05
N HIS A 30 1.18 -0.96 -49.40
CA HIS A 30 2.34 -0.81 -48.52
C HIS A 30 1.98 -0.07 -47.24
N GLN A 31 1.27 1.06 -47.34
CA GLN A 31 0.82 1.80 -46.16
C GLN A 31 -0.10 0.95 -45.24
N LEU A 32 -1.02 0.20 -45.83
CA LEU A 32 -1.89 -0.71 -45.06
C LEU A 32 -1.08 -1.79 -44.30
N LYS A 33 -0.10 -2.36 -45.01
CA LYS A 33 0.77 -3.39 -44.42
C LYS A 33 1.64 -2.84 -43.27
N GLU A 34 2.25 -1.67 -43.45
CA GLU A 34 3.03 -0.98 -42.41
C GLU A 34 2.14 -0.63 -41.22
N SER A 35 0.92 -0.14 -41.46
CA SER A 35 -0.05 0.16 -40.42
C SER A 35 -0.44 -1.12 -39.62
N GLN A 36 -0.68 -2.23 -40.34
CA GLN A 36 -0.99 -3.51 -39.68
C GLN A 36 0.19 -4.03 -38.82
N GLU A 37 1.43 -3.93 -39.30
CA GLU A 37 2.62 -4.32 -38.58
C GLU A 37 2.82 -3.44 -37.32
N THR A 38 2.58 -2.15 -37.44
CA THR A 38 2.63 -1.20 -36.31
C THR A 38 1.58 -1.54 -35.25
N ILE A 39 0.34 -1.74 -35.64
CA ILE A 39 -0.76 -2.14 -34.73
C ILE A 39 -0.43 -3.46 -34.02
N LEU A 40 0.12 -4.43 -34.74
CA LEU A 40 0.50 -5.71 -34.16
C LEU A 40 1.62 -5.55 -33.11
N LEU A 41 2.61 -4.71 -33.39
CA LEU A 41 3.69 -4.41 -32.46
C LEU A 41 3.18 -3.68 -31.21
N GLU A 42 2.32 -2.69 -31.38
CA GLU A 42 1.68 -1.97 -30.27
C GLU A 42 0.84 -2.92 -29.41
N LYS A 43 0.03 -3.78 -30.02
CA LYS A 43 -0.73 -4.82 -29.33
C LYS A 43 0.18 -5.75 -28.51
N GLN A 44 1.32 -6.18 -29.07
CA GLN A 44 2.28 -7.02 -28.36
C GLN A 44 2.88 -6.28 -27.14
N LYS A 45 3.24 -5.01 -27.30
CA LYS A 45 3.73 -4.19 -26.16
C LYS A 45 2.68 -4.06 -25.08
N LEU A 46 1.44 -3.78 -25.42
CA LEU A 46 0.34 -3.67 -24.45
C LEU A 46 0.14 -5.00 -23.68
N LEU A 47 0.16 -6.14 -24.38
CA LEU A 47 0.05 -7.44 -23.73
C LEU A 47 1.22 -7.71 -22.78
N GLN A 48 2.46 -7.32 -23.15
CA GLN A 48 3.61 -7.43 -22.25
C GLN A 48 3.44 -6.55 -21.00
N HIS A 49 2.92 -5.32 -21.14
CA HIS A 49 2.62 -4.46 -19.99
C HIS A 49 1.60 -5.10 -19.05
N ILE A 50 0.53 -5.70 -19.57
CA ILE A 50 -0.49 -6.40 -18.77
C ILE A 50 0.11 -7.57 -17.99
N HIS A 51 1.10 -8.26 -18.53
CA HIS A 51 1.79 -9.36 -17.83
C HIS A 51 2.70 -8.90 -16.69
N VAL A 52 3.20 -7.67 -16.74
CA VAL A 52 4.09 -7.10 -15.71
C VAL A 52 3.31 -6.44 -14.57
N LEU A 53 2.03 -6.09 -14.79
CA LEU A 53 1.17 -5.54 -13.75
C LEU A 53 0.95 -6.58 -12.65
N GLU A 54 1.01 -6.12 -11.40
CA GLU A 54 0.69 -6.94 -10.21
C GLU A 54 -0.83 -7.09 -10.01
N GLU A 55 -1.60 -7.00 -11.09
CA GLU A 55 -3.06 -7.09 -11.12
C GLU A 55 -3.52 -8.26 -11.99
N GLY A 56 -4.54 -8.95 -11.54
CA GLY A 56 -5.25 -9.95 -12.33
C GLY A 56 -6.28 -9.26 -13.22
N ILE A 57 -6.14 -9.39 -14.54
CA ILE A 57 -6.99 -8.70 -15.52
C ILE A 57 -7.74 -9.73 -16.36
N CYS A 58 -9.04 -9.49 -16.55
CA CYS A 58 -9.90 -10.27 -17.43
C CYS A 58 -10.79 -9.35 -18.28
N PHE A 59 -10.83 -9.60 -19.56
CA PHE A 59 -11.76 -8.94 -20.50
C PHE A 59 -12.90 -9.89 -20.90
N LEU A 60 -14.10 -9.35 -20.85
CA LEU A 60 -15.31 -10.05 -21.31
C LEU A 60 -15.93 -9.26 -22.47
N SER A 61 -16.47 -9.99 -23.45
CA SER A 61 -17.32 -9.37 -24.48
C SER A 61 -18.62 -8.83 -23.88
N SER A 62 -19.38 -8.05 -24.67
CA SER A 62 -20.72 -7.56 -24.33
C SER A 62 -21.70 -8.69 -23.93
N ASN A 63 -21.47 -9.91 -24.43
CA ASN A 63 -22.22 -11.13 -24.10
C ASN A 63 -21.64 -11.88 -22.89
N GLN A 64 -20.77 -11.25 -22.10
CA GLN A 64 -20.12 -11.84 -20.92
C GLN A 64 -19.27 -13.10 -21.23
N LYS A 65 -18.79 -13.24 -22.45
CA LYS A 65 -17.86 -14.32 -22.80
C LYS A 65 -16.43 -13.85 -22.52
N VAL A 66 -15.63 -14.68 -21.84
CA VAL A 66 -14.21 -14.41 -21.60
C VAL A 66 -13.44 -14.35 -22.91
N GLU A 67 -12.78 -13.23 -23.18
CA GLU A 67 -11.94 -13.00 -24.35
C GLU A 67 -10.46 -13.09 -24.02
N PHE A 68 -10.07 -12.59 -22.87
CA PHE A 68 -8.69 -12.59 -22.43
C PHE A 68 -8.60 -12.56 -20.91
N TYR A 69 -7.57 -13.16 -20.34
CA TYR A 69 -7.16 -13.00 -18.95
C TYR A 69 -5.65 -13.27 -18.81
N ASN A 70 -5.03 -12.68 -17.78
CA ASN A 70 -3.64 -12.97 -17.45
C ASN A 70 -3.53 -14.05 -16.34
N GLY A 71 -2.31 -14.56 -16.11
CA GLY A 71 -2.06 -15.61 -15.13
C GLY A 71 -2.42 -15.22 -13.70
N LEU A 72 -2.20 -13.95 -13.31
CA LEU A 72 -2.55 -13.44 -11.98
C LEU A 72 -4.06 -13.44 -11.74
N PHE A 73 -4.86 -13.21 -12.77
CA PHE A 73 -6.32 -13.27 -12.65
C PHE A 73 -6.79 -14.64 -12.17
N ILE A 74 -6.30 -15.71 -12.79
CA ILE A 74 -6.62 -17.08 -12.38
C ILE A 74 -6.11 -17.39 -10.98
N GLN A 75 -4.91 -16.94 -10.64
CA GLN A 75 -4.34 -17.14 -9.32
C GLN A 75 -5.19 -16.47 -8.23
N TYR A 76 -5.60 -15.21 -8.42
CA TYR A 76 -6.44 -14.50 -7.48
C TYR A 76 -7.86 -15.04 -7.45
N LEU A 77 -8.44 -15.37 -8.61
CA LEU A 77 -9.74 -16.02 -8.73
C LEU A 77 -9.78 -17.32 -7.89
N ASN A 78 -8.81 -18.20 -8.06
CA ASN A 78 -8.72 -19.46 -7.31
C ASN A 78 -8.51 -19.24 -5.79
N THR A 79 -7.86 -18.14 -5.40
CA THR A 79 -7.72 -17.80 -3.97
C THR A 79 -9.05 -17.33 -3.37
N ILE A 80 -9.87 -16.62 -4.14
CA ILE A 80 -11.16 -16.07 -3.70
C ILE A 80 -12.25 -17.14 -3.78
N SER A 81 -12.27 -17.92 -4.87
CA SER A 81 -13.25 -18.98 -5.11
C SER A 81 -13.07 -20.16 -4.17
N ASN A 82 -14.13 -20.96 -4.01
CA ASN A 82 -14.07 -22.21 -3.24
C ASN A 82 -13.57 -23.38 -4.10
N GLU A 83 -13.50 -23.19 -5.42
CA GLU A 83 -13.09 -24.21 -6.39
C GLU A 83 -11.84 -23.74 -7.15
N THR A 84 -10.89 -24.65 -7.37
CA THR A 84 -9.70 -24.37 -8.17
C THR A 84 -9.98 -24.70 -9.64
N SER A 85 -9.81 -23.73 -10.51
CA SER A 85 -10.05 -23.87 -11.95
C SER A 85 -9.01 -23.13 -12.78
N SER A 86 -8.81 -23.60 -14.00
CA SER A 86 -8.10 -22.87 -15.05
C SER A 86 -9.02 -22.03 -15.93
N ASP A 87 -10.33 -22.09 -15.70
CA ASP A 87 -11.34 -21.35 -16.47
C ASP A 87 -11.75 -20.06 -15.74
N ALA A 88 -11.46 -18.93 -16.34
CA ALA A 88 -11.84 -17.61 -15.80
C ALA A 88 -13.35 -17.38 -15.75
N SER A 89 -14.16 -18.15 -16.51
CA SER A 89 -15.62 -18.02 -16.52
C SER A 89 -16.29 -18.38 -15.19
N ILE A 90 -15.56 -19.02 -14.27
CA ILE A 90 -16.04 -19.28 -12.91
C ILE A 90 -16.44 -17.99 -12.18
N ILE A 91 -15.80 -16.86 -12.45
CA ILE A 91 -16.17 -15.58 -11.84
C ILE A 91 -17.65 -15.22 -12.06
N LEU A 92 -18.22 -15.69 -13.15
CA LEU A 92 -19.64 -15.49 -13.50
C LEU A 92 -20.61 -16.44 -12.78
N LYS A 93 -20.10 -17.39 -11.98
CA LYS A 93 -20.91 -18.44 -11.33
C LYS A 93 -20.66 -18.54 -9.82
N ASP A 94 -19.48 -18.12 -9.35
CA ASP A 94 -19.08 -18.26 -7.96
C ASP A 94 -19.81 -17.23 -7.07
N ASP A 95 -20.29 -17.72 -5.93
CA ASP A 95 -21.09 -16.94 -4.96
C ASP A 95 -20.35 -15.73 -4.38
N ASN A 96 -19.01 -15.76 -4.32
CA ASN A 96 -18.22 -14.62 -3.83
C ASN A 96 -18.32 -13.40 -4.75
N PHE A 97 -18.73 -13.60 -6.01
CA PHE A 97 -18.86 -12.56 -7.03
C PHE A 97 -20.31 -12.19 -7.39
N LYS A 98 -21.31 -12.57 -6.58
CA LYS A 98 -22.73 -12.29 -6.86
C LYS A 98 -23.04 -10.84 -7.18
N GLU A 99 -22.42 -9.90 -6.45
CA GLU A 99 -22.65 -8.45 -6.70
C GLU A 99 -22.01 -8.00 -8.01
N LEU A 100 -20.84 -8.55 -8.37
CA LEU A 100 -20.23 -8.33 -9.68
C LEU A 100 -21.13 -8.89 -10.79
N GLN A 101 -21.67 -10.11 -10.64
CA GLN A 101 -22.59 -10.72 -11.61
C GLN A 101 -23.84 -9.87 -11.81
N HIS A 102 -24.37 -9.32 -10.71
CA HIS A 102 -25.51 -8.39 -10.76
C HIS A 102 -25.15 -7.12 -11.55
N PHE A 103 -23.99 -6.53 -11.26
CA PHE A 103 -23.46 -5.37 -11.97
C PHE A 103 -23.32 -5.63 -13.49
N LEU A 104 -22.70 -6.75 -13.87
CA LEU A 104 -22.53 -7.14 -15.28
C LEU A 104 -23.86 -7.33 -16.02
N THR A 105 -24.92 -7.70 -15.29
CA THR A 105 -26.26 -7.93 -15.87
C THR A 105 -27.07 -6.62 -15.98
N GLN A 106 -27.03 -5.79 -14.96
CA GLN A 106 -27.88 -4.59 -14.87
C GLN A 106 -27.32 -3.40 -15.64
N LYS A 107 -25.96 -3.29 -15.73
CA LYS A 107 -25.24 -2.18 -16.40
C LYS A 107 -25.68 -0.78 -15.97
N GLU A 108 -26.16 -0.64 -14.72
CA GLU A 108 -26.71 0.64 -14.21
C GLU A 108 -25.63 1.71 -13.98
N ARG A 109 -24.37 1.29 -13.83
CA ARG A 109 -23.23 2.14 -13.51
C ARG A 109 -22.06 1.80 -14.44
N PRO A 110 -21.18 2.76 -14.76
CA PRO A 110 -20.00 2.48 -15.60
C PRO A 110 -18.89 1.74 -14.84
N TYR A 111 -18.96 1.70 -13.49
CA TYR A 111 -17.90 1.21 -12.62
C TYR A 111 -18.46 0.43 -11.44
N PHE A 112 -17.75 -0.63 -11.06
CA PHE A 112 -17.99 -1.45 -9.89
C PHE A 112 -16.72 -1.62 -9.09
N GLU A 113 -16.80 -1.58 -7.78
CA GLU A 113 -15.71 -1.91 -6.86
C GLU A 113 -16.25 -2.60 -5.61
N LYS A 114 -15.58 -3.67 -5.21
CA LYS A 114 -15.87 -4.39 -3.97
C LYS A 114 -14.58 -4.99 -3.41
N THR A 115 -14.49 -5.03 -2.08
CA THR A 115 -13.42 -5.73 -1.37
C THR A 115 -13.91 -7.09 -0.89
N ILE A 116 -13.11 -8.13 -1.10
CA ILE A 116 -13.38 -9.50 -0.63
C ILE A 116 -12.22 -9.96 0.25
N SER A 117 -12.54 -10.41 1.46
CA SER A 117 -11.55 -10.98 2.38
C SER A 117 -11.66 -12.51 2.37
N LYS A 118 -10.55 -13.20 2.07
CA LYS A 118 -10.52 -14.65 1.98
C LYS A 118 -9.14 -15.18 2.41
N GLN A 119 -9.12 -16.21 3.26
CA GLN A 119 -7.88 -16.89 3.71
C GLN A 119 -6.79 -15.93 4.23
N GLY A 120 -7.19 -14.87 4.96
CA GLY A 120 -6.26 -13.88 5.52
C GLY A 120 -5.69 -12.88 4.50
N LYS A 121 -6.17 -12.93 3.25
CA LYS A 121 -5.89 -11.97 2.20
C LYS A 121 -7.10 -11.08 1.94
N VAL A 122 -6.83 -9.89 1.40
CA VAL A 122 -7.85 -8.91 1.02
C VAL A 122 -7.66 -8.58 -0.45
N PHE A 123 -8.73 -8.79 -1.24
CA PHE A 123 -8.74 -8.53 -2.67
C PHE A 123 -9.68 -7.38 -3.01
N SER A 124 -9.24 -6.46 -3.87
CA SER A 124 -10.12 -5.52 -4.56
C SER A 124 -10.60 -6.15 -5.85
N VAL A 125 -11.90 -6.14 -6.08
CA VAL A 125 -12.58 -6.56 -7.31
C VAL A 125 -13.14 -5.31 -7.95
N ARG A 126 -12.59 -4.89 -9.09
CA ARG A 126 -13.06 -3.74 -9.87
C ARG A 126 -13.57 -4.21 -11.21
N ALA A 127 -14.59 -3.56 -11.73
CA ALA A 127 -15.03 -3.78 -13.10
C ALA A 127 -15.45 -2.48 -13.77
N ASN A 128 -15.10 -2.36 -15.04
CA ASN A 128 -15.43 -1.23 -15.92
C ASN A 128 -16.25 -1.74 -17.10
N ILE A 129 -17.16 -0.90 -17.61
CA ILE A 129 -17.89 -1.11 -18.86
C ILE A 129 -17.31 -0.15 -19.90
N PHE A 130 -16.91 -0.67 -21.07
CA PHE A 130 -16.44 0.12 -22.20
C PHE A 130 -17.59 0.62 -23.09
N GLU A 131 -17.29 1.52 -24.01
CA GLU A 131 -18.28 2.08 -24.95
C GLU A 131 -18.92 1.02 -25.87
N ASP A 132 -18.20 -0.05 -26.18
CA ASP A 132 -18.68 -1.20 -26.97
C ASP A 132 -19.44 -2.23 -26.12
N GLU A 133 -19.78 -1.87 -24.88
CA GLU A 133 -20.43 -2.73 -23.87
C GLU A 133 -19.61 -3.96 -23.44
N SER A 134 -18.34 -4.03 -23.79
CA SER A 134 -17.43 -5.03 -23.24
C SER A 134 -17.04 -4.66 -21.80
N PHE A 135 -16.49 -5.62 -21.05
CA PHE A 135 -16.15 -5.43 -19.65
C PHE A 135 -14.68 -5.72 -19.39
N GLU A 136 -14.11 -4.95 -18.51
CA GLU A 136 -12.84 -5.24 -17.86
C GLU A 136 -13.10 -5.60 -16.41
N ILE A 137 -12.51 -6.68 -15.93
CA ILE A 137 -12.52 -7.07 -14.51
C ILE A 137 -11.08 -7.11 -14.04
N ILE A 138 -10.81 -6.43 -12.92
CA ILE A 138 -9.49 -6.34 -12.30
C ILE A 138 -9.57 -6.91 -10.88
N LEU A 139 -8.69 -7.85 -10.58
CA LEU A 139 -8.48 -8.41 -9.25
C LEU A 139 -7.11 -7.96 -8.74
N SER A 140 -7.06 -7.33 -7.58
CA SER A 140 -5.81 -6.85 -6.97
C SER A 140 -5.68 -7.36 -5.54
N ASP A 141 -4.52 -7.89 -5.15
CA ASP A 141 -4.23 -8.24 -3.75
C ASP A 141 -3.84 -6.95 -3.01
N ILE A 142 -4.78 -6.41 -2.24
CA ILE A 142 -4.61 -5.19 -1.44
C ILE A 142 -4.33 -5.49 0.04
N THR A 143 -3.91 -6.71 0.36
CA THR A 143 -3.69 -7.15 1.76
C THR A 143 -2.71 -6.25 2.50
N LYS A 144 -1.61 -5.88 1.85
CA LYS A 144 -0.59 -5.01 2.45
C LYS A 144 -1.14 -3.60 2.70
N GLN A 145 -1.88 -3.05 1.73
CA GLN A 145 -2.49 -1.73 1.81
C GLN A 145 -3.52 -1.67 2.95
N GLU A 146 -4.41 -2.67 3.04
CA GLU A 146 -5.43 -2.73 4.09
C GLU A 146 -4.81 -2.96 5.48
N LYS A 147 -3.80 -3.80 5.61
CA LYS A 147 -3.06 -3.96 6.87
C LYS A 147 -2.39 -2.66 7.31
N THR A 148 -1.74 -1.96 6.39
CA THR A 148 -1.11 -0.66 6.69
C THR A 148 -2.16 0.37 7.11
N LYS A 149 -3.31 0.42 6.44
CA LYS A 149 -4.43 1.31 6.77
C LYS A 149 -5.01 0.99 8.16
N GLN A 150 -5.21 -0.29 8.48
CA GLN A 150 -5.68 -0.72 9.80
C GLN A 150 -4.69 -0.34 10.90
N LEU A 151 -3.40 -0.62 10.71
CA LEU A 151 -2.35 -0.21 11.66
C LEU A 151 -2.34 1.31 11.89
N LYS A 152 -2.51 2.12 10.84
CA LYS A 152 -2.62 3.59 10.99
C LYS A 152 -3.85 4.00 11.78
N GLN A 153 -4.99 3.35 11.56
CA GLN A 153 -6.22 3.64 12.30
C GLN A 153 -6.10 3.25 13.78
N GLU A 154 -5.58 2.07 14.08
CA GLU A 154 -5.31 1.60 15.44
C GLU A 154 -4.33 2.53 16.15
N MET A 155 -3.25 2.92 15.48
CA MET A 155 -2.26 3.84 16.01
C MET A 155 -2.89 5.20 16.34
N THR A 156 -3.70 5.77 15.43
CA THR A 156 -4.41 7.04 15.68
C THR A 156 -5.36 6.94 16.87
N GLY A 157 -6.06 5.82 16.99
CA GLY A 157 -6.95 5.53 18.15
C GLY A 157 -6.18 5.45 19.46
N ASN A 158 -5.06 4.73 19.47
CA ASN A 158 -4.20 4.59 20.66
C ASN A 158 -3.61 5.94 21.09
N ILE A 159 -3.09 6.72 20.14
CA ILE A 159 -2.58 8.07 20.39
C ILE A 159 -3.66 8.96 21.04
N ALA A 160 -4.85 8.98 20.48
CA ALA A 160 -5.95 9.78 21.05
C ALA A 160 -6.28 9.36 22.49
N HIS A 161 -6.18 8.06 22.79
CA HIS A 161 -6.39 7.54 24.14
C HIS A 161 -5.25 7.95 25.09
N GLU A 162 -4.01 7.80 24.66
CA GLU A 162 -2.80 8.14 25.45
C GLU A 162 -2.70 9.64 25.71
N LEU A 163 -3.14 10.52 24.80
CA LEU A 163 -3.23 11.95 25.03
C LEU A 163 -4.36 12.33 26.01
N ARG A 164 -5.51 11.65 25.95
CA ARG A 164 -6.68 11.95 26.78
C ARG A 164 -6.39 11.75 28.28
N THR A 165 -5.64 10.72 28.61
CA THR A 165 -5.33 10.36 30.01
C THR A 165 -4.57 11.47 30.75
N PRO A 166 -3.40 11.96 30.30
CA PRO A 166 -2.70 13.04 30.98
C PRO A 166 -3.49 14.36 30.95
N ILE A 167 -4.20 14.68 29.86
CA ILE A 167 -5.04 15.88 29.77
C ILE A 167 -6.15 15.84 30.85
N THR A 168 -6.81 14.70 31.02
CA THR A 168 -7.87 14.53 32.02
C THR A 168 -7.29 14.65 33.44
N SER A 169 -6.11 14.08 33.69
CA SER A 169 -5.41 14.16 34.97
C SER A 169 -4.99 15.60 35.30
N ILE A 170 -4.37 16.31 34.33
CA ILE A 170 -4.02 17.72 34.47
C ILE A 170 -5.25 18.55 34.88
N ARG A 171 -6.34 18.39 34.12
CA ARG A 171 -7.60 19.09 34.38
C ARG A 171 -8.09 18.79 35.79
N GLY A 172 -8.15 17.52 36.19
CA GLY A 172 -8.61 17.12 37.53
C GLY A 172 -7.78 17.70 38.65
N TYR A 173 -6.45 17.69 38.53
CA TYR A 173 -5.56 18.30 39.53
C TYR A 173 -5.78 19.81 39.63
N LEU A 174 -5.87 20.51 38.49
CA LEU A 174 -6.11 21.95 38.46
C LEU A 174 -7.51 22.32 38.97
N GLU A 175 -8.55 21.57 38.63
CA GLU A 175 -9.90 21.74 39.16
C GLU A 175 -9.91 21.58 40.68
N THR A 176 -9.16 20.62 41.23
CA THR A 176 -9.02 20.41 42.67
C THR A 176 -8.38 21.62 43.35
N VAL A 177 -7.30 22.17 42.77
CA VAL A 177 -6.63 23.37 43.30
C VAL A 177 -7.52 24.60 43.26
N LEU A 178 -8.34 24.74 42.20
CA LEU A 178 -9.21 25.92 41.99
C LEU A 178 -10.49 25.89 42.83
N ASN A 179 -11.08 24.71 43.02
CA ASN A 179 -12.43 24.58 43.59
C ASN A 179 -12.45 24.10 45.05
N THR A 180 -11.26 23.76 45.63
CA THR A 180 -11.17 23.23 46.97
C THR A 180 -10.28 24.09 47.83
N SER A 181 -10.70 24.37 49.08
CA SER A 181 -9.84 25.05 50.05
C SER A 181 -8.75 24.06 50.54
N LEU A 182 -7.58 24.18 49.99
CA LEU A 182 -6.41 23.36 50.29
C LEU A 182 -5.38 24.19 51.06
N ASP A 183 -4.62 23.50 51.93
CA ASP A 183 -3.36 24.05 52.48
C ASP A 183 -2.29 24.18 51.40
N ASP A 184 -1.28 24.96 51.63
CA ASP A 184 -0.24 25.28 50.60
C ASP A 184 0.55 24.03 50.20
N GLU A 185 0.75 23.08 51.10
CA GLU A 185 1.43 21.82 50.82
C GLU A 185 0.66 20.94 49.85
N LYS A 186 -0.66 20.80 50.04
CA LYS A 186 -1.51 20.06 49.12
C LYS A 186 -1.68 20.77 47.76
N LYS A 187 -1.76 22.12 47.75
CA LYS A 187 -1.76 22.86 46.48
C LYS A 187 -0.51 22.58 45.68
N GLN A 188 0.66 22.68 46.36
CA GLN A 188 1.95 22.39 45.73
C GLN A 188 2.00 20.97 45.16
N TYR A 189 1.55 19.98 45.93
CA TYR A 189 1.43 18.59 45.48
C TYR A 189 0.62 18.42 44.23
N PHE A 190 -0.59 19.01 44.12
CA PHE A 190 -1.41 18.87 42.94
C PHE A 190 -0.85 19.61 41.73
N ILE A 191 -0.24 20.78 41.91
CA ILE A 191 0.44 21.52 40.85
C ILE A 191 1.62 20.68 40.31
N GLU A 192 2.40 20.09 41.18
CA GLU A 192 3.53 19.24 40.78
C GLU A 192 3.07 18.00 40.02
N ARG A 193 1.95 17.36 40.47
CA ARG A 193 1.33 16.25 39.73
C ARG A 193 0.83 16.68 38.34
N ALA A 194 0.21 17.84 38.23
CA ALA A 194 -0.19 18.39 36.94
C ALA A 194 1.01 18.64 36.03
N PHE A 195 2.09 19.18 36.58
CA PHE A 195 3.34 19.42 35.83
C PHE A 195 3.95 18.12 35.32
N GLN A 196 4.01 17.06 36.14
CA GLN A 196 4.51 15.75 35.70
C GLN A 196 3.68 15.20 34.51
N GLN A 197 2.35 15.41 34.51
CA GLN A 197 1.52 14.99 33.39
C GLN A 197 1.77 15.83 32.11
N THR A 198 2.20 17.09 32.24
CA THR A 198 2.59 17.88 31.05
C THR A 198 3.91 17.38 30.43
N LEU A 199 4.84 16.89 31.23
CA LEU A 199 6.07 16.28 30.74
C LEU A 199 5.74 14.98 29.98
N ALA A 200 4.90 14.11 30.54
CA ALA A 200 4.45 12.90 29.87
C ALA A 200 3.73 13.21 28.53
N LEU A 201 2.92 14.27 28.49
CA LEU A 201 2.27 14.74 27.25
C LEU A 201 3.31 15.21 26.19
N SER A 202 4.37 15.88 26.63
CA SER A 202 5.47 16.29 25.77
C SER A 202 6.18 15.09 25.15
N ASP A 203 6.46 14.06 25.94
CA ASP A 203 7.11 12.82 25.47
C ASP A 203 6.24 12.13 24.40
N ILE A 204 4.93 11.97 24.64
CA ILE A 204 4.00 11.40 23.66
C ILE A 204 4.03 12.21 22.36
N THR A 205 4.02 13.55 22.41
CA THR A 205 4.05 14.38 21.21
C THR A 205 5.38 14.29 20.46
N GLN A 206 6.50 14.08 21.14
CA GLN A 206 7.78 13.83 20.51
C GLN A 206 7.81 12.48 19.77
N ASP A 207 7.30 11.44 20.41
CA ASP A 207 7.19 10.11 19.80
C ASP A 207 6.30 10.13 18.55
N MET A 208 5.16 10.82 18.62
CA MET A 208 4.29 11.05 17.44
C MET A 208 5.02 11.76 16.31
N THR A 209 5.79 12.81 16.64
CA THR A 209 6.57 13.56 15.65
C THR A 209 7.64 12.67 15.01
N LEU A 210 8.26 11.79 15.79
CA LEU A 210 9.24 10.83 15.29
C LEU A 210 8.61 9.84 14.32
N ILE A 211 7.46 9.28 14.66
CA ILE A 211 6.72 8.35 13.80
C ILE A 211 6.29 9.03 12.51
N ALA A 212 5.73 10.24 12.57
CA ALA A 212 5.35 11.01 11.38
C ALA A 212 6.55 11.25 10.45
N LYS A 213 7.71 11.61 11.01
CA LYS A 213 8.95 11.77 10.23
C LYS A 213 9.42 10.47 9.58
N MET A 214 9.26 9.33 10.25
CA MET A 214 9.60 8.01 9.70
C MET A 214 8.70 7.64 8.51
N GLU A 215 7.43 8.03 8.53
CA GLU A 215 6.49 7.79 7.43
C GLU A 215 6.70 8.72 6.24
N GLU A 216 6.89 10.02 6.50
CA GLU A 216 6.96 11.04 5.44
C GLU A 216 8.31 11.07 4.72
N ALA A 217 9.38 10.76 5.41
CA ALA A 217 10.73 10.89 4.88
C ALA A 217 11.69 9.83 5.47
N PRO A 218 11.48 8.54 5.18
CA PRO A 218 12.35 7.47 5.67
C PRO A 218 13.82 7.67 5.27
N ASP A 219 14.07 8.28 4.11
CA ASP A 219 15.42 8.54 3.60
C ASP A 219 16.18 9.65 4.36
N LYS A 220 15.50 10.43 5.21
CA LYS A 220 16.15 11.45 6.05
C LYS A 220 16.86 10.88 7.28
N PHE A 221 16.59 9.63 7.63
CA PHE A 221 17.32 8.98 8.71
C PHE A 221 18.66 8.47 8.22
N THR A 222 19.72 9.16 8.63
CA THR A 222 21.09 8.75 8.28
C THR A 222 21.41 7.43 9.00
N LEU A 223 21.64 6.40 8.21
CA LEU A 223 22.11 5.12 8.73
C LEU A 223 23.64 5.17 8.88
N SER A 224 24.12 4.94 10.08
CA SER A 224 25.55 4.89 10.43
C SER A 224 25.86 3.66 11.28
N LYS A 225 27.12 3.35 11.44
CA LYS A 225 27.55 2.36 12.44
C LYS A 225 27.44 2.96 13.83
N VAL A 226 26.57 2.40 14.64
CA VAL A 226 26.29 2.83 16.02
C VAL A 226 26.86 1.81 16.98
N ASN A 227 27.67 2.25 17.94
CA ASN A 227 28.15 1.41 19.02
C ASN A 227 27.07 1.27 20.09
N ILE A 228 26.44 0.10 20.12
CA ILE A 228 25.31 -0.19 21.01
C ILE A 228 25.73 -0.16 22.50
N VAL A 229 26.95 -0.58 22.80
CA VAL A 229 27.45 -0.56 24.19
C VAL A 229 27.54 0.88 24.71
N GLN A 230 28.05 1.80 23.90
CA GLN A 230 28.12 3.22 24.28
C GLN A 230 26.72 3.84 24.39
N LEU A 231 25.83 3.52 23.45
CA LEU A 231 24.44 3.98 23.45
C LEU A 231 23.71 3.56 24.73
N LEU A 232 23.85 2.30 25.12
CA LEU A 232 23.23 1.76 26.31
C LEU A 232 23.82 2.37 27.61
N ARG A 233 25.14 2.63 27.66
CA ARG A 233 25.75 3.34 28.77
C ARG A 233 25.17 4.74 28.95
N LYS A 234 24.99 5.47 27.84
CA LYS A 234 24.34 6.79 27.83
C LYS A 234 22.91 6.71 28.38
N ILE A 235 22.11 5.72 27.94
CA ILE A 235 20.76 5.51 28.47
C ILE A 235 20.77 5.22 29.96
N LYS A 236 21.71 4.41 30.47
CA LYS A 236 21.85 4.16 31.88
C LYS A 236 22.16 5.41 32.67
N GLU A 237 23.01 6.28 32.15
CA GLU A 237 23.33 7.59 32.77
C GLU A 237 22.09 8.50 32.79
N ASP A 238 21.36 8.60 31.66
CA ASP A 238 20.17 9.44 31.53
C ASP A 238 18.99 8.97 32.39
N THR A 239 18.86 7.66 32.61
CA THR A 239 17.81 7.05 33.47
C THR A 239 18.26 6.83 34.91
N GLY A 240 19.51 7.12 35.24
CA GLY A 240 20.14 6.79 36.53
C GLY A 240 19.41 7.40 37.74
N ILE A 241 18.89 8.60 37.67
CA ILE A 241 18.14 9.24 38.76
C ILE A 241 16.85 8.45 39.03
N GLN A 242 16.10 8.08 38.01
CA GLN A 242 14.83 7.34 38.11
C GLN A 242 15.07 5.92 38.67
N LEU A 243 16.16 5.28 38.25
CA LEU A 243 16.56 3.95 38.77
C LEU A 243 16.89 3.99 40.24
N ASN A 244 17.63 5.03 40.67
CA ASN A 244 17.97 5.22 42.08
C ASN A 244 16.75 5.50 42.97
N GLU A 245 15.83 6.36 42.51
CA GLU A 245 14.57 6.65 43.20
C GLU A 245 13.69 5.41 43.39
N LYS A 246 13.66 4.54 42.38
CA LYS A 246 12.90 3.30 42.41
C LYS A 246 13.66 2.13 43.05
N GLN A 247 14.91 2.34 43.45
CA GLN A 247 15.81 1.30 43.99
C GLN A 247 15.99 0.10 43.06
N ILE A 248 16.04 0.37 41.71
CA ILE A 248 16.24 -0.64 40.68
C ILE A 248 17.72 -0.71 40.33
N GLU A 249 18.30 -1.90 40.45
CA GLU A 249 19.66 -2.17 40.01
C GLU A 249 19.64 -2.72 38.56
N MET A 250 20.33 -2.00 37.67
CA MET A 250 20.42 -2.40 36.25
C MET A 250 21.76 -3.11 36.02
N ASN A 251 21.72 -4.42 35.78
CA ASN A 251 22.86 -5.26 35.44
C ASN A 251 22.85 -5.62 33.98
N TRP A 252 23.98 -5.40 33.30
CA TRP A 252 24.11 -5.64 31.85
C TRP A 252 25.20 -6.67 31.58
N LEU A 253 24.86 -7.68 30.78
CA LEU A 253 25.79 -8.63 30.17
C LEU A 253 26.01 -8.23 28.73
N LEU A 254 26.98 -7.36 28.47
CA LEU A 254 27.29 -6.84 27.14
C LEU A 254 28.70 -7.30 26.75
N PRO A 255 28.91 -7.58 25.43
CA PRO A 255 30.27 -7.75 24.92
C PRO A 255 31.02 -6.41 24.95
N ASP A 256 32.35 -6.46 24.80
CA ASP A 256 33.19 -5.26 24.86
C ASP A 256 32.86 -4.29 23.69
N ASN A 257 32.47 -4.81 22.54
CA ASN A 257 32.03 -4.03 21.37
C ASN A 257 30.87 -4.72 20.65
N LEU A 258 29.84 -3.93 20.34
CA LEU A 258 28.69 -4.34 19.54
C LEU A 258 28.28 -3.18 18.64
N GLU A 259 28.46 -3.33 17.33
CA GLU A 259 28.07 -2.33 16.35
C GLU A 259 26.84 -2.78 15.57
N LEU A 260 25.91 -1.85 15.36
CA LEU A 260 24.73 -2.03 14.52
C LEU A 260 24.64 -0.89 13.50
N THR A 261 24.29 -1.20 12.28
CA THR A 261 23.97 -0.16 11.27
C THR A 261 22.54 0.31 11.48
N GLY A 262 22.37 1.60 11.82
CA GLY A 262 21.07 2.17 12.11
C GLY A 262 21.13 3.68 12.32
N SER A 263 19.98 4.29 12.59
CA SER A 263 19.91 5.68 13.06
C SER A 263 20.11 5.70 14.56
N GLU A 264 21.14 6.43 15.03
CA GLU A 264 21.45 6.54 16.46
C GLU A 264 20.26 7.04 17.28
N ASN A 265 19.54 8.03 16.77
CA ASN A 265 18.38 8.60 17.45
C ASN A 265 17.23 7.57 17.58
N LEU A 266 16.96 6.77 16.55
CA LEU A 266 15.92 5.74 16.60
C LEU A 266 16.32 4.59 17.53
N LEU A 267 17.57 4.17 17.49
CA LEU A 267 18.10 3.14 18.38
C LEU A 267 18.10 3.62 19.83
N TYR A 268 18.45 4.88 20.08
CA TYR A 268 18.38 5.47 21.43
C TYR A 268 16.93 5.46 21.94
N SER A 269 15.97 5.94 21.16
CA SER A 269 14.55 5.95 21.53
C SER A 269 14.04 4.53 21.80
N LEU A 270 14.37 3.56 20.95
CA LEU A 270 14.00 2.15 21.10
C LEU A 270 14.51 1.58 22.43
N PHE A 271 15.81 1.71 22.70
CA PHE A 271 16.41 1.12 23.90
C PHE A 271 16.00 1.87 25.18
N LYS A 272 15.80 3.19 25.10
CA LYS A 272 15.27 3.98 26.21
C LYS A 272 13.87 3.49 26.59
N ASN A 273 12.95 3.39 25.62
CA ASN A 273 11.58 2.92 25.86
C ASN A 273 11.55 1.49 26.44
N LEU A 274 12.43 0.59 25.96
CA LEU A 274 12.57 -0.76 26.52
C LEU A 274 13.12 -0.77 27.96
N THR A 275 13.86 0.26 28.34
CA THR A 275 14.46 0.37 29.69
C THR A 275 13.49 0.99 30.69
N GLU A 276 12.60 1.89 30.23
CA GLU A 276 11.63 2.61 31.07
C GLU A 276 10.35 1.81 31.33
N ASN A 277 10.03 0.82 30.47
CA ASN A 277 8.89 -0.09 30.63
C ASN A 277 9.24 -1.29 31.51
#